data_245c427689b0974c67fc1d28b36fe000
#
_entry.id   245c427689b0974c67fc1d28b36fe000
#
_cell.length_a   1.000
_cell.length_b   1.000
_cell.length_c   1.000
_cell.angle_alpha   90.00
_cell.angle_beta   90.00
_cell.angle_gamma   90.00
#
_symmetry.space_group_name_H-M   'P 1'
#
loop_
_entity.id
_entity.type
_entity.pdbx_description
1 polymer ?
#
loop_
_entity_poly.entity_id
_entity_poly.type
_entity_poly.pdbx_seq_one_letter_code
_entity_poly.pdbx_strand_id
1 'polypeptide(L)'
;MAKSDIEKVLTVFQGIGERDADLATKYMNPKQYIQHNPHAADGVGGLREYISQFPRENHHLQVVRAFQDGPYVFTQEEGLILGQNIFFDLFRFEDGLIVEHWVFSAKAAPPNQSGHTQTDGPTQAKLSEDKEKNKSIVREYYQTIHVSGDHSRIPQYFSGDHCIRHEPGVRDGVAAFKRDLKELTKHRSIDEIKFVLGQGDFVFIAAKGSHEVNPCVYLDLYRVEDGKIAERWGFPDEIPPQEQWKNNNGML
;
A
#
# COMPACT_ATOMS: atom_id res chain seq x y z
N MET A 1 22.84 -9.22 -17.33
CA MET A 1 22.48 -9.59 -15.96
C MET A 1 20.99 -9.87 -15.91
N ALA A 2 20.53 -10.81 -15.09
CA ALA A 2 19.11 -11.02 -14.87
C ALA A 2 18.53 -9.80 -14.15
N LYS A 3 17.27 -9.42 -14.46
CA LYS A 3 16.58 -8.34 -13.75
C LYS A 3 16.31 -8.72 -12.29
N SER A 4 16.44 -7.76 -11.38
CA SER A 4 15.96 -7.88 -9.99
C SER A 4 14.43 -8.00 -9.95
N ASP A 5 13.86 -8.44 -8.83
CA ASP A 5 12.41 -8.56 -8.71
C ASP A 5 11.71 -7.19 -8.79
N ILE A 6 12.31 -6.14 -8.24
CA ILE A 6 11.82 -4.77 -8.43
C ILE A 6 11.79 -4.39 -9.93
N GLU A 7 12.87 -4.66 -10.69
CA GLU A 7 12.90 -4.35 -12.12
C GLU A 7 11.88 -5.14 -12.93
N LYS A 8 11.53 -6.37 -12.49
CA LYS A 8 10.44 -7.15 -13.09
C LYS A 8 9.09 -6.52 -12.82
N VAL A 9 8.83 -6.06 -11.58
CA VAL A 9 7.60 -5.34 -11.21
C VAL A 9 7.48 -4.03 -11.98
N LEU A 10 8.57 -3.26 -12.11
CA LEU A 10 8.57 -2.05 -12.94
C LEU A 10 8.23 -2.36 -14.42
N THR A 11 8.63 -3.54 -14.92
CA THR A 11 8.22 -4.00 -16.26
C THR A 11 6.72 -4.30 -16.34
N VAL A 12 6.11 -4.85 -15.28
CA VAL A 12 4.65 -5.04 -15.19
C VAL A 12 3.94 -3.70 -15.33
N PHE A 13 4.34 -2.69 -14.56
CA PHE A 13 3.74 -1.35 -14.61
C PHE A 13 3.97 -0.64 -15.92
N GLN A 14 5.13 -0.81 -16.55
CA GLN A 14 5.36 -0.34 -17.91
C GLN A 14 4.33 -0.95 -18.87
N GLY A 15 4.13 -2.28 -18.83
CA GLY A 15 3.15 -2.96 -19.67
C GLY A 15 1.71 -2.51 -19.40
N ILE A 16 1.36 -2.26 -18.12
CA ILE A 16 0.06 -1.68 -17.76
C ILE A 16 -0.08 -0.28 -18.35
N GLY A 17 0.91 0.60 -18.17
CA GLY A 17 0.90 1.96 -18.70
C GLY A 17 0.87 2.03 -20.23
N GLU A 18 1.52 1.11 -20.92
CA GLU A 18 1.51 0.99 -22.39
C GLU A 18 0.31 0.19 -22.91
N ARG A 19 -0.48 -0.43 -22.02
CA ARG A 19 -1.55 -1.39 -22.33
C ARG A 19 -1.03 -2.60 -23.14
N ASP A 20 0.21 -2.94 -22.94
CA ASP A 20 0.84 -4.13 -23.47
C ASP A 20 0.70 -5.29 -22.47
N ALA A 21 -0.33 -6.12 -22.68
CA ALA A 21 -0.62 -7.24 -21.80
C ALA A 21 0.47 -8.33 -21.83
N ASP A 22 1.24 -8.46 -22.92
CA ASP A 22 2.37 -9.39 -23.00
C ASP A 22 3.52 -8.91 -22.12
N LEU A 23 3.81 -7.62 -22.17
CA LEU A 23 4.82 -7.00 -21.32
C LEU A 23 4.41 -7.03 -19.85
N ALA A 24 3.16 -6.68 -19.54
CA ALA A 24 2.62 -6.68 -18.18
C ALA A 24 2.62 -8.06 -17.52
N THR A 25 2.47 -9.12 -18.29
CA THR A 25 2.42 -10.49 -17.76
C THR A 25 3.73 -11.29 -17.93
N LYS A 26 4.76 -10.67 -18.45
CA LYS A 26 6.02 -11.31 -18.85
C LYS A 26 6.70 -12.11 -17.73
N TYR A 27 6.63 -11.64 -16.50
CA TYR A 27 7.27 -12.24 -15.34
C TYR A 27 6.29 -12.92 -14.38
N MET A 28 5.04 -13.10 -14.79
CA MET A 28 4.06 -13.84 -14.00
C MET A 28 4.18 -15.34 -14.25
N ASN A 29 3.96 -16.13 -13.21
CA ASN A 29 3.95 -17.58 -13.34
C ASN A 29 2.68 -18.01 -14.11
N PRO A 30 2.79 -18.61 -15.30
CA PRO A 30 1.61 -18.93 -16.10
C PRO A 30 0.76 -20.07 -15.56
N LYS A 31 1.29 -20.84 -14.59
CA LYS A 31 0.60 -21.98 -13.97
C LYS A 31 0.02 -21.66 -12.60
N GLN A 32 0.61 -20.66 -11.92
CA GLN A 32 0.25 -20.32 -10.55
C GLN A 32 0.36 -18.80 -10.39
N TYR A 33 -0.72 -18.10 -10.62
CA TYR A 33 -0.83 -16.67 -10.37
C TYR A 33 -2.14 -16.38 -9.68
N ILE A 34 -2.07 -15.97 -8.42
CA ILE A 34 -3.20 -15.66 -7.55
C ILE A 34 -3.43 -14.15 -7.59
N GLN A 35 -4.67 -13.75 -7.89
CA GLN A 35 -5.06 -12.35 -7.98
C GLN A 35 -5.97 -11.96 -6.81
N HIS A 36 -5.59 -10.90 -6.07
CA HIS A 36 -6.39 -10.38 -4.97
C HIS A 36 -7.17 -9.11 -5.31
N ASN A 37 -7.06 -8.61 -6.57
CA ASN A 37 -7.96 -7.58 -7.06
C ASN A 37 -9.37 -8.16 -7.27
N PRO A 38 -10.40 -7.73 -6.54
CA PRO A 38 -11.75 -8.28 -6.70
C PRO A 38 -12.34 -8.03 -8.10
N HIS A 39 -11.82 -7.06 -8.84
CA HIS A 39 -12.29 -6.71 -10.17
C HIS A 39 -11.62 -7.48 -11.32
N ALA A 40 -10.61 -8.29 -11.02
CA ALA A 40 -9.90 -9.12 -12.00
C ALA A 40 -10.14 -10.62 -11.72
N ALA A 41 -10.36 -11.40 -12.76
CA ALA A 41 -10.42 -12.86 -12.63
C ALA A 41 -9.02 -13.42 -12.26
N ASP A 42 -8.99 -14.61 -11.69
CA ASP A 42 -7.77 -15.28 -11.27
C ASP A 42 -6.92 -15.72 -12.48
N GLY A 43 -5.63 -15.90 -12.22
CA GLY A 43 -4.66 -16.31 -13.22
C GLY A 43 -4.22 -15.21 -14.19
N VAL A 44 -3.18 -15.50 -14.97
CA VAL A 44 -2.59 -14.56 -15.93
C VAL A 44 -3.60 -14.10 -16.99
N GLY A 45 -4.50 -14.98 -17.43
CA GLY A 45 -5.56 -14.65 -18.37
C GLY A 45 -6.54 -13.59 -17.85
N GLY A 46 -6.90 -13.68 -16.56
CA GLY A 46 -7.77 -12.71 -15.89
C GLY A 46 -7.15 -11.32 -15.83
N LEU A 47 -5.86 -11.23 -15.53
CA LEU A 47 -5.16 -9.94 -15.53
C LEU A 47 -5.09 -9.34 -16.93
N ARG A 48 -4.81 -10.16 -17.97
CA ARG A 48 -4.78 -9.69 -19.36
C ARG A 48 -6.13 -9.12 -19.80
N GLU A 49 -7.21 -9.81 -19.45
CA GLU A 49 -8.57 -9.32 -19.70
C GLU A 49 -8.83 -8.00 -18.96
N TYR A 50 -8.44 -7.90 -17.69
CA TYR A 50 -8.60 -6.69 -16.90
C TYR A 50 -7.86 -5.49 -17.51
N ILE A 51 -6.60 -5.65 -17.93
CA ILE A 51 -5.81 -4.61 -18.61
C ILE A 51 -6.48 -4.16 -19.93
N SER A 52 -7.11 -5.08 -20.64
CA SER A 52 -7.79 -4.77 -21.91
C SER A 52 -8.96 -3.78 -21.76
N GLN A 53 -9.53 -3.68 -20.56
CA GLN A 53 -10.66 -2.78 -20.25
C GLN A 53 -10.21 -1.33 -19.95
N PHE A 54 -8.92 -1.07 -19.79
CA PHE A 54 -8.43 0.28 -19.47
C PHE A 54 -8.65 1.25 -20.64
N PRO A 55 -8.93 2.52 -20.38
CA PRO A 55 -9.10 3.54 -21.42
C PRO A 55 -7.87 3.61 -22.35
N ARG A 56 -8.10 3.89 -23.62
CA ARG A 56 -7.00 4.06 -24.59
C ARG A 56 -6.33 5.42 -24.47
N GLU A 57 -7.10 6.43 -24.13
CA GLU A 57 -6.65 7.82 -24.03
C GLU A 57 -6.51 8.23 -22.57
N ASN A 58 -5.60 9.16 -22.31
CA ASN A 58 -5.34 9.72 -20.99
C ASN A 58 -5.08 8.65 -19.90
N HIS A 59 -4.39 7.58 -20.28
CA HIS A 59 -4.00 6.49 -19.41
C HIS A 59 -2.51 6.62 -19.08
N HIS A 60 -2.18 6.73 -17.80
CA HIS A 60 -0.80 6.68 -17.34
C HIS A 60 -0.73 6.11 -15.93
N LEU A 61 0.40 5.51 -15.61
CA LEU A 61 0.71 4.95 -14.31
C LEU A 61 2.19 5.19 -14.01
N GLN A 62 2.49 5.78 -12.87
CA GLN A 62 3.84 6.07 -12.42
C GLN A 62 4.10 5.41 -11.08
N VAL A 63 5.15 4.59 -11.01
CA VAL A 63 5.66 4.08 -9.74
C VAL A 63 6.45 5.19 -9.04
N VAL A 64 6.01 5.57 -7.86
CA VAL A 64 6.63 6.61 -7.02
C VAL A 64 7.68 6.01 -6.10
N ARG A 65 7.35 4.87 -5.46
CA ARG A 65 8.22 4.13 -4.54
C ARG A 65 8.15 2.65 -4.83
N ALA A 66 9.28 1.97 -4.65
CA ALA A 66 9.34 0.50 -4.66
C ALA A 66 10.40 0.03 -3.67
N PHE A 67 10.11 -1.05 -2.96
CA PHE A 67 11.09 -1.75 -2.13
C PHE A 67 10.79 -3.25 -2.04
N GLN A 68 11.80 -4.02 -1.58
CA GLN A 68 11.68 -5.47 -1.45
C GLN A 68 11.96 -5.94 -0.02
N ASP A 69 11.13 -6.85 0.49
CA ASP A 69 11.36 -7.58 1.74
C ASP A 69 11.13 -9.08 1.54
N GLY A 70 12.22 -9.84 1.51
CA GLY A 70 12.17 -11.26 1.21
C GLY A 70 11.57 -11.53 -0.18
N PRO A 71 10.53 -12.38 -0.29
CA PRO A 71 9.87 -12.67 -1.56
C PRO A 71 8.88 -11.59 -1.99
N TYR A 72 8.67 -10.54 -1.21
CA TYR A 72 7.67 -9.52 -1.49
C TYR A 72 8.30 -8.25 -2.06
N VAL A 73 7.66 -7.69 -3.09
CA VAL A 73 7.93 -6.35 -3.60
C VAL A 73 6.70 -5.50 -3.36
N PHE A 74 6.89 -4.41 -2.62
CA PHE A 74 5.89 -3.37 -2.42
C PHE A 74 6.12 -2.23 -3.38
N THR A 75 5.04 -1.63 -3.88
CA THR A 75 5.09 -0.41 -4.67
C THR A 75 3.99 0.56 -4.26
N GLN A 76 4.26 1.86 -4.45
CA GLN A 76 3.28 2.93 -4.41
C GLN A 76 3.24 3.61 -5.77
N GLU A 77 2.05 3.75 -6.34
CA GLU A 77 1.84 4.34 -7.64
C GLU A 77 0.83 5.49 -7.57
N GLU A 78 0.92 6.35 -8.57
CA GLU A 78 -0.13 7.30 -8.92
C GLU A 78 -0.44 7.20 -10.41
N GLY A 79 -1.69 7.38 -10.78
CA GLY A 79 -2.03 7.29 -12.19
C GLY A 79 -3.49 7.55 -12.52
N LEU A 80 -3.73 7.71 -13.81
CA LEU A 80 -5.06 7.84 -14.40
C LEU A 80 -5.46 6.50 -15.02
N ILE A 81 -5.98 5.60 -14.17
CA ILE A 81 -6.55 4.31 -14.55
C ILE A 81 -7.96 4.26 -13.97
N LEU A 82 -8.99 4.26 -14.81
CA LEU A 82 -10.41 4.33 -14.36
C LEU A 82 -10.67 5.51 -13.40
N GLY A 83 -9.98 6.65 -13.61
CA GLY A 83 -9.96 7.83 -12.75
C GLY A 83 -8.56 8.10 -12.17
N GLN A 84 -8.35 9.30 -11.63
CA GLN A 84 -7.11 9.64 -10.94
C GLN A 84 -7.08 8.93 -9.59
N ASN A 85 -6.12 8.04 -9.41
CA ASN A 85 -5.99 7.19 -8.22
C ASN A 85 -4.55 7.13 -7.71
N ILE A 86 -4.44 6.76 -6.43
CA ILE A 86 -3.22 6.32 -5.77
C ILE A 86 -3.36 4.83 -5.50
N PHE A 87 -2.28 4.06 -5.69
CA PHE A 87 -2.28 2.63 -5.48
C PHE A 87 -1.18 2.22 -4.50
N PHE A 88 -1.43 1.14 -3.78
CA PHE A 88 -0.44 0.31 -3.11
C PHE A 88 -0.56 -1.10 -3.66
N ASP A 89 0.51 -1.60 -4.26
CA ASP A 89 0.56 -2.94 -4.81
C ASP A 89 1.59 -3.79 -4.05
N LEU A 90 1.30 -5.08 -3.95
CA LEU A 90 2.18 -6.05 -3.34
C LEU A 90 2.28 -7.28 -4.25
N PHE A 91 3.51 -7.66 -4.59
CA PHE A 91 3.81 -8.82 -5.42
C PHE A 91 4.60 -9.84 -4.62
N ARG A 92 4.21 -11.11 -4.69
CA ARG A 92 5.00 -12.21 -4.13
C ARG A 92 5.66 -13.00 -5.24
N PHE A 93 6.94 -13.27 -5.02
CA PHE A 93 7.79 -14.02 -5.93
C PHE A 93 8.06 -15.45 -5.43
N GLU A 94 8.13 -16.38 -6.37
CA GLU A 94 8.59 -17.75 -6.16
C GLU A 94 9.38 -18.16 -7.42
N ASP A 95 10.58 -18.71 -7.25
CA ASP A 95 11.49 -19.12 -8.36
C ASP A 95 11.72 -18.02 -9.41
N GLY A 96 11.74 -16.75 -8.95
CA GLY A 96 11.98 -15.58 -9.81
C GLY A 96 10.79 -15.16 -10.69
N LEU A 97 9.61 -15.72 -10.46
CA LEU A 97 8.34 -15.35 -11.10
C LEU A 97 7.36 -14.81 -10.08
N ILE A 98 6.47 -13.91 -10.51
CA ILE A 98 5.36 -13.41 -9.71
C ILE A 98 4.28 -14.48 -9.66
N VAL A 99 3.93 -14.90 -8.44
CA VAL A 99 2.92 -15.93 -8.18
C VAL A 99 1.67 -15.39 -7.49
N GLU A 100 1.72 -14.14 -6.98
CA GLU A 100 0.60 -13.57 -6.25
C GLU A 100 0.66 -12.04 -6.26
N HIS A 101 -0.49 -11.37 -6.34
CA HIS A 101 -0.59 -9.93 -6.48
C HIS A 101 -1.79 -9.38 -5.73
N TRP A 102 -1.56 -8.38 -4.90
CA TRP A 102 -2.54 -7.55 -4.22
C TRP A 102 -2.47 -6.14 -4.80
N VAL A 103 -3.60 -5.53 -5.03
CA VAL A 103 -3.72 -4.13 -5.40
C VAL A 103 -4.80 -3.46 -4.58
N PHE A 104 -4.47 -2.29 -4.06
CA PHE A 104 -5.36 -1.45 -3.28
C PHE A 104 -5.35 -0.05 -3.86
N SER A 105 -6.49 0.64 -3.80
CA SER A 105 -6.60 1.94 -4.42
C SER A 105 -7.40 2.94 -3.60
N ALA A 106 -7.05 4.20 -3.76
CA ALA A 106 -7.83 5.34 -3.29
C ALA A 106 -7.88 6.42 -4.36
N LYS A 107 -8.96 7.19 -4.38
CA LYS A 107 -9.03 8.37 -5.25
C LYS A 107 -7.97 9.39 -4.86
N ALA A 108 -7.29 9.96 -5.86
CA ALA A 108 -6.40 11.07 -5.65
C ALA A 108 -7.18 12.29 -5.17
N ALA A 109 -6.63 13.01 -4.23
CA ALA A 109 -7.19 14.21 -3.63
C ALA A 109 -6.22 15.39 -3.79
N PRO A 110 -6.71 16.64 -3.69
CA PRO A 110 -5.85 17.82 -3.58
C PRO A 110 -4.89 17.70 -2.38
N PRO A 111 -3.80 18.47 -2.38
CA PRO A 111 -2.89 18.52 -1.24
C PRO A 111 -3.64 18.74 0.08
N ASN A 112 -3.17 18.12 1.14
CA ASN A 112 -3.78 18.21 2.46
C ASN A 112 -3.57 19.61 3.10
N GLN A 113 -4.01 19.78 4.34
CA GLN A 113 -3.94 21.07 5.03
C GLN A 113 -2.52 21.55 5.35
N SER A 114 -1.51 20.68 5.24
CA SER A 114 -0.08 21.02 5.37
C SER A 114 0.62 21.19 4.01
N GLY A 115 -0.11 20.99 2.91
CA GLY A 115 0.41 21.15 1.54
C GLY A 115 0.99 19.87 0.94
N HIS A 116 0.88 18.72 1.63
CA HIS A 116 1.38 17.44 1.14
C HIS A 116 0.38 16.75 0.22
N THR A 117 0.90 16.16 -0.86
CA THR A 117 0.13 15.22 -1.69
C THR A 117 0.19 13.81 -1.10
N GLN A 118 -0.63 12.90 -1.62
CA GLN A 118 -0.65 11.51 -1.16
C GLN A 118 0.61 10.73 -1.58
N THR A 119 1.50 11.31 -2.39
CA THR A 119 2.67 10.63 -2.98
C THR A 119 3.98 11.42 -2.86
N ASP A 120 3.99 12.67 -2.40
CA ASP A 120 5.25 13.41 -2.22
C ASP A 120 6.11 12.85 -1.07
N GLY A 121 7.25 13.48 -0.79
CA GLY A 121 8.23 13.04 0.19
C GLY A 121 9.30 12.11 -0.38
N PRO A 122 10.13 11.47 0.47
CA PRO A 122 11.22 10.59 0.03
C PRO A 122 10.73 9.39 -0.77
N THR A 123 11.41 9.09 -1.87
CA THR A 123 11.05 7.97 -2.76
C THR A 123 11.97 6.75 -2.65
N GLN A 124 13.12 6.90 -1.98
CA GLN A 124 14.13 5.86 -1.82
C GLN A 124 14.34 5.54 -0.36
N ALA A 125 14.36 4.25 -0.01
CA ALA A 125 14.67 3.80 1.34
C ALA A 125 16.15 4.06 1.70
N LYS A 126 16.40 4.50 2.92
CA LYS A 126 17.75 4.60 3.49
C LYS A 126 18.23 3.21 3.94
N LEU A 127 18.98 2.51 3.09
CA LEU A 127 19.40 1.13 3.31
C LEU A 127 20.35 0.95 4.50
N SER A 128 20.93 2.03 5.03
CA SER A 128 21.75 1.99 6.25
C SER A 128 20.94 1.78 7.54
N GLU A 129 19.63 1.97 7.49
CA GLU A 129 18.73 1.78 8.63
C GLU A 129 18.38 0.30 8.83
N ASP A 130 18.21 -0.08 10.10
CA ASP A 130 17.85 -1.46 10.49
C ASP A 130 16.37 -1.73 10.24
N LYS A 131 16.07 -2.40 9.14
CA LYS A 131 14.70 -2.70 8.72
C LYS A 131 13.93 -3.55 9.73
N GLU A 132 14.58 -4.52 10.40
CA GLU A 132 13.87 -5.40 11.34
C GLU A 132 13.50 -4.65 12.62
N LYS A 133 14.37 -3.76 13.09
CA LYS A 133 14.06 -2.84 14.17
C LYS A 133 12.89 -1.91 13.79
N ASN A 134 12.93 -1.33 12.60
CA ASN A 134 11.90 -0.42 12.12
C ASN A 134 10.54 -1.13 11.93
N LYS A 135 10.54 -2.36 11.39
CA LYS A 135 9.34 -3.22 11.32
C LYS A 135 8.76 -3.52 12.71
N SER A 136 9.63 -3.79 13.69
CA SER A 136 9.20 -4.05 15.08
C SER A 136 8.52 -2.82 15.68
N ILE A 137 9.13 -1.63 15.51
CA ILE A 137 8.56 -0.35 16.00
C ILE A 137 7.17 -0.09 15.40
N VAL A 138 7.03 -0.21 14.08
CA VAL A 138 5.76 0.04 13.40
C VAL A 138 4.72 -1.01 13.77
N ARG A 139 5.10 -2.28 13.88
CA ARG A 139 4.18 -3.35 14.34
C ARG A 139 3.69 -3.08 15.76
N GLU A 140 4.60 -2.75 16.69
CA GLU A 140 4.24 -2.44 18.08
C GLU A 140 3.34 -1.21 18.15
N TYR A 141 3.68 -0.15 17.43
CA TYR A 141 2.86 1.05 17.31
C TYR A 141 1.44 0.71 16.84
N TYR A 142 1.35 -0.05 15.74
CA TYR A 142 0.05 -0.39 15.15
C TYR A 142 -0.79 -1.24 16.09
N GLN A 143 -0.17 -2.25 16.70
CA GLN A 143 -0.82 -3.11 17.70
C GLN A 143 -1.30 -2.34 18.92
N THR A 144 -0.47 -1.43 19.43
CA THR A 144 -0.77 -0.68 20.65
C THR A 144 -1.82 0.41 20.42
N ILE A 145 -1.62 1.19 19.34
CA ILE A 145 -2.42 2.39 19.13
C ILE A 145 -3.72 2.08 18.37
N HIS A 146 -3.64 1.24 17.31
CA HIS A 146 -4.78 1.02 16.44
C HIS A 146 -5.60 -0.24 16.78
N VAL A 147 -4.96 -1.31 17.24
CA VAL A 147 -5.66 -2.55 17.63
C VAL A 147 -6.11 -2.49 19.09
N SER A 148 -5.19 -2.19 20.01
CA SER A 148 -5.51 -2.17 21.45
C SER A 148 -6.13 -0.86 21.95
N GLY A 149 -6.02 0.24 21.17
CA GLY A 149 -6.59 1.54 21.51
C GLY A 149 -5.88 2.26 22.67
N ASP A 150 -4.64 1.87 23.04
CA ASP A 150 -3.89 2.55 24.09
C ASP A 150 -3.23 3.83 23.57
N HIS A 151 -4.05 4.85 23.38
CA HIS A 151 -3.61 6.15 22.87
C HIS A 151 -2.70 6.92 23.85
N SER A 152 -2.60 6.50 25.10
CA SER A 152 -1.69 7.12 26.09
C SER A 152 -0.22 6.94 25.69
N ARG A 153 0.10 5.86 24.95
CA ARG A 153 1.43 5.51 24.49
C ARG A 153 1.89 6.20 23.20
N ILE A 154 1.01 6.96 22.53
CA ILE A 154 1.37 7.66 21.27
C ILE A 154 2.71 8.42 21.37
N PRO A 155 3.03 9.19 22.45
CA PRO A 155 4.29 9.92 22.53
C PRO A 155 5.56 9.05 22.48
N GLN A 156 5.44 7.75 22.73
CA GLN A 156 6.57 6.82 22.71
C GLN A 156 7.07 6.54 21.29
N TYR A 157 6.21 6.70 20.29
CA TYR A 157 6.49 6.35 18.90
C TYR A 157 6.94 7.52 18.03
N PHE A 158 6.84 8.75 18.52
CA PHE A 158 7.14 9.97 17.77
C PHE A 158 8.21 10.83 18.47
N SER A 159 8.87 11.70 17.71
CA SER A 159 9.81 12.69 18.23
C SER A 159 9.07 14.01 18.48
N GLY A 160 8.62 14.24 19.72
CA GLY A 160 7.81 15.44 20.04
C GLY A 160 6.53 15.51 19.26
N ASP A 161 6.30 16.62 18.57
CA ASP A 161 5.14 16.82 17.68
C ASP A 161 5.43 16.51 16.20
N HIS A 162 6.62 15.96 15.90
CA HIS A 162 7.03 15.69 14.53
C HIS A 162 6.32 14.44 13.96
N CYS A 163 5.49 14.64 12.95
CA CYS A 163 4.84 13.62 12.14
C CYS A 163 4.35 14.26 10.84
N ILE A 164 4.99 13.96 9.73
CA ILE A 164 4.54 14.37 8.39
C ILE A 164 3.43 13.40 7.95
N ARG A 165 2.34 13.93 7.41
CA ARG A 165 1.16 13.15 7.05
C ARG A 165 0.72 13.47 5.62
N HIS A 166 0.40 12.43 4.85
CA HIS A 166 0.06 12.53 3.44
C HIS A 166 -1.39 12.19 3.12
N GLU A 167 -2.19 11.85 4.12
CA GLU A 167 -3.60 11.54 3.91
C GLU A 167 -4.40 12.80 3.57
N PRO A 168 -5.48 12.69 2.78
CA PRO A 168 -6.33 13.82 2.45
C PRO A 168 -6.95 14.48 3.67
N GLY A 169 -7.02 15.80 3.65
CA GLY A 169 -7.77 16.58 4.65
C GLY A 169 -7.13 16.71 6.04
N VAL A 170 -5.97 16.09 6.29
CA VAL A 170 -5.28 16.13 7.58
C VAL A 170 -4.20 17.21 7.66
N ARG A 171 -3.66 17.41 8.86
CA ARG A 171 -2.48 18.24 9.13
C ARG A 171 -1.37 17.40 9.72
N ASP A 172 -0.16 17.89 9.54
CA ASP A 172 1.02 17.39 10.23
C ASP A 172 0.93 17.55 11.74
N GLY A 173 1.78 16.79 12.42
CA GLY A 173 1.98 16.84 13.85
C GLY A 173 1.20 15.78 14.62
N VAL A 174 1.81 15.32 15.70
CA VAL A 174 1.25 14.30 16.60
C VAL A 174 0.00 14.82 17.32
N ALA A 175 -0.06 16.12 17.63
CA ALA A 175 -1.24 16.73 18.22
C ALA A 175 -2.44 16.69 17.26
N ALA A 176 -2.22 16.95 15.96
CA ALA A 176 -3.25 16.81 14.94
C ALA A 176 -3.66 15.34 14.78
N PHE A 177 -2.71 14.43 14.67
CA PHE A 177 -2.95 13.00 14.60
C PHE A 177 -3.82 12.48 15.77
N LYS A 178 -3.53 12.88 17.02
CA LYS A 178 -4.34 12.49 18.19
C LYS A 178 -5.79 12.93 18.10
N ARG A 179 -6.03 14.15 17.60
CA ARG A 179 -7.41 14.64 17.40
C ARG A 179 -8.16 13.82 16.37
N ASP A 180 -7.52 13.59 15.23
CA ASP A 180 -8.10 12.83 14.12
C ASP A 180 -8.36 11.38 14.53
N LEU A 181 -7.40 10.74 15.22
CA LEU A 181 -7.53 9.37 15.69
C LEU A 181 -8.71 9.19 16.64
N LYS A 182 -8.95 10.16 17.54
CA LYS A 182 -10.10 10.14 18.48
C LYS A 182 -11.44 10.10 17.73
N GLU A 183 -11.56 10.76 16.60
CA GLU A 183 -12.77 10.71 15.77
C GLU A 183 -12.82 9.42 14.95
N LEU A 184 -11.71 9.04 14.31
CA LEU A 184 -11.64 7.85 13.50
C LEU A 184 -11.98 6.57 14.28
N THR A 185 -11.52 6.43 15.51
CA THR A 185 -11.76 5.23 16.34
C THR A 185 -13.22 5.04 16.77
N LYS A 186 -14.08 6.03 16.57
CA LYS A 186 -15.54 5.88 16.79
C LYS A 186 -16.22 5.07 15.68
N HIS A 187 -15.60 5.02 14.50
CA HIS A 187 -16.18 4.47 13.29
C HIS A 187 -15.34 3.35 12.67
N ARG A 188 -14.17 3.04 13.29
CA ARG A 188 -13.17 2.11 12.74
C ARG A 188 -12.77 1.06 13.75
N SER A 189 -12.72 -0.22 13.32
CA SER A 189 -11.95 -1.26 13.99
C SER A 189 -10.73 -1.65 13.16
N ILE A 190 -9.70 -2.14 13.84
CA ILE A 190 -8.60 -2.89 13.24
C ILE A 190 -8.55 -4.24 13.96
N ASP A 191 -8.74 -5.31 13.21
CA ASP A 191 -8.95 -6.63 13.78
C ASP A 191 -7.67 -7.49 13.67
N GLU A 192 -6.95 -7.40 12.54
CA GLU A 192 -5.81 -8.27 12.27
C GLU A 192 -4.77 -7.58 11.37
N ILE A 193 -3.50 -7.61 11.80
CA ILE A 193 -2.36 -7.20 10.97
C ILE A 193 -1.97 -8.37 10.07
N LYS A 194 -2.03 -8.18 8.75
CA LYS A 194 -1.72 -9.21 7.74
C LYS A 194 -0.29 -9.12 7.23
N PHE A 195 0.18 -7.92 6.89
CA PHE A 195 1.52 -7.71 6.38
C PHE A 195 2.26 -6.66 7.19
N VAL A 196 3.54 -6.90 7.43
CA VAL A 196 4.51 -5.90 7.88
C VAL A 196 5.78 -6.14 7.08
N LEU A 197 6.04 -5.31 6.10
CA LEU A 197 7.16 -5.42 5.17
C LEU A 197 8.02 -4.16 5.25
N GLY A 198 9.32 -4.30 5.08
CA GLY A 198 10.18 -3.11 5.18
C GLY A 198 11.49 -3.23 4.43
N GLN A 199 12.04 -2.09 4.08
CA GLN A 199 13.40 -1.94 3.57
C GLN A 199 14.00 -0.63 4.09
N GLY A 200 15.14 -0.72 4.79
CA GLY A 200 15.76 0.46 5.40
C GLY A 200 14.81 1.15 6.38
N ASP A 201 14.51 2.42 6.13
CA ASP A 201 13.63 3.25 6.93
C ASP A 201 12.13 3.18 6.53
N PHE A 202 11.77 2.52 5.43
CA PHE A 202 10.38 2.32 5.03
C PHE A 202 9.79 1.03 5.61
N VAL A 203 8.55 1.13 6.13
CA VAL A 203 7.77 -0.01 6.61
C VAL A 203 6.33 0.11 6.13
N PHE A 204 5.90 -0.86 5.32
CA PHE A 204 4.51 -1.02 4.90
C PHE A 204 3.78 -1.95 5.87
N ILE A 205 2.55 -1.61 6.21
CA ILE A 205 1.64 -2.44 6.98
C ILE A 205 0.27 -2.51 6.30
N ALA A 206 -0.31 -3.69 6.27
CA ALA A 206 -1.69 -3.91 5.85
C ALA A 206 -2.44 -4.66 6.94
N ALA A 207 -3.65 -4.20 7.24
CA ALA A 207 -4.49 -4.77 8.30
C ALA A 207 -5.94 -4.87 7.86
N LYS A 208 -6.63 -5.92 8.31
CA LYS A 208 -8.09 -6.06 8.18
C LYS A 208 -8.79 -5.32 9.31
N GLY A 209 -9.96 -4.79 8.99
CA GLY A 209 -10.83 -4.16 9.96
C GLY A 209 -12.15 -3.75 9.34
N SER A 210 -12.80 -2.76 9.93
CA SER A 210 -14.05 -2.21 9.41
C SER A 210 -14.08 -0.68 9.51
N HIS A 211 -14.86 -0.07 8.63
CA HIS A 211 -15.32 1.31 8.78
C HIS A 211 -16.83 1.28 8.92
N GLU A 212 -17.31 1.67 10.11
CA GLU A 212 -18.70 1.41 10.53
C GLU A 212 -19.02 -0.08 10.41
N VAL A 213 -19.91 -0.47 9.49
CA VAL A 213 -20.29 -1.87 9.24
C VAL A 213 -19.61 -2.48 8.02
N ASN A 214 -18.87 -1.66 7.25
CA ASN A 214 -18.25 -2.10 6.01
C ASN A 214 -16.86 -2.69 6.30
N PRO A 215 -16.56 -3.91 5.84
CA PRO A 215 -15.21 -4.45 5.96
C PRO A 215 -14.23 -3.63 5.13
N CYS A 216 -13.04 -3.38 5.69
CA CYS A 216 -11.99 -2.57 5.07
C CYS A 216 -10.62 -3.21 5.22
N VAL A 217 -9.74 -2.88 4.28
CA VAL A 217 -8.30 -3.02 4.43
C VAL A 217 -7.71 -1.65 4.76
N TYR A 218 -6.91 -1.57 5.81
CA TYR A 218 -6.15 -0.37 6.18
C TYR A 218 -4.71 -0.54 5.75
N LEU A 219 -4.21 0.42 5.02
CA LEU A 219 -2.93 0.36 4.32
C LEU A 219 -2.11 1.59 4.71
N ASP A 220 -0.95 1.35 5.29
CA ASP A 220 -0.08 2.40 5.76
C ASP A 220 1.38 2.12 5.37
N LEU A 221 2.03 3.12 4.82
CA LEU A 221 3.48 3.19 4.66
C LEU A 221 4.03 4.19 5.67
N TYR A 222 5.02 3.77 6.43
CA TYR A 222 5.72 4.61 7.40
C TYR A 222 7.17 4.80 7.01
N ARG A 223 7.72 5.98 7.32
CA ARG A 223 9.15 6.21 7.38
C ARG A 223 9.55 6.38 8.84
N VAL A 224 10.56 5.62 9.23
CA VAL A 224 11.11 5.62 10.59
C VAL A 224 12.46 6.35 10.57
N GLU A 225 12.66 7.28 11.47
CA GLU A 225 13.90 8.05 11.61
C GLU A 225 14.32 8.06 13.10
N ASP A 226 15.55 7.70 13.38
CA ASP A 226 16.10 7.59 14.74
C ASP A 226 15.22 6.76 15.69
N GLY A 227 14.61 5.69 15.19
CA GLY A 227 13.73 4.81 15.95
C GLY A 227 12.36 5.42 16.29
N LYS A 228 11.94 6.45 15.57
CA LYS A 228 10.63 7.10 15.70
C LYS A 228 9.93 7.17 14.35
N ILE A 229 8.60 7.13 14.38
CA ILE A 229 7.78 7.37 13.18
C ILE A 229 7.88 8.86 12.85
N ALA A 230 8.40 9.17 11.66
CA ALA A 230 8.58 10.53 11.18
C ALA A 230 7.55 10.92 10.12
N GLU A 231 7.03 9.93 9.36
CA GLU A 231 6.20 10.23 8.20
C GLU A 231 5.25 9.06 7.89
N ARG A 232 4.08 9.36 7.35
CA ARG A 232 3.04 8.38 7.05
C ARG A 232 2.29 8.72 5.77
N TRP A 233 2.15 7.72 4.90
CA TRP A 233 1.21 7.66 3.77
C TRP A 233 0.22 6.53 4.04
N GLY A 234 -1.03 6.69 3.67
CA GLY A 234 -1.98 5.61 3.84
C GLY A 234 -3.41 5.96 3.47
N PHE A 235 -4.20 4.93 3.30
CA PHE A 235 -5.62 5.02 3.00
C PHE A 235 -6.35 3.73 3.40
N PRO A 236 -7.65 3.78 3.72
CA PRO A 236 -8.49 2.62 3.76
C PRO A 236 -8.95 2.24 2.34
N ASP A 237 -9.11 0.95 2.08
CA ASP A 237 -9.78 0.44 0.88
C ASP A 237 -10.95 -0.45 1.32
N GLU A 238 -12.17 -0.10 0.92
CA GLU A 238 -13.36 -0.86 1.29
C GLU A 238 -13.39 -2.18 0.51
N ILE A 239 -13.69 -3.27 1.23
CA ILE A 239 -13.84 -4.59 0.62
C ILE A 239 -15.24 -4.64 -0.01
N PRO A 240 -15.35 -4.71 -1.36
CA PRO A 240 -16.66 -4.78 -2.01
C PRO A 240 -17.39 -6.08 -1.64
N PRO A 241 -18.73 -6.08 -1.72
CA PRO A 241 -19.52 -7.30 -1.51
C PRO A 241 -19.04 -8.46 -2.39
N GLN A 242 -19.01 -9.67 -1.84
CA GLN A 242 -18.42 -10.84 -2.49
C GLN A 242 -19.09 -11.18 -3.85
N GLU A 243 -20.36 -10.88 -4.02
CA GLU A 243 -21.10 -11.06 -5.28
C GLU A 243 -20.57 -10.19 -6.44
N GLN A 244 -19.74 -9.18 -6.13
CA GLN A 244 -19.08 -8.34 -7.14
C GLN A 244 -17.70 -8.86 -7.53
N TRP A 245 -17.19 -9.88 -6.83
CA TRP A 245 -15.84 -10.37 -7.07
C TRP A 245 -15.75 -11.26 -8.30
N LYS A 246 -14.67 -11.11 -9.05
CA LYS A 246 -14.32 -11.96 -10.18
C LYS A 246 -13.37 -13.10 -9.83
N ASN A 247 -12.89 -13.13 -8.60
CA ASN A 247 -12.09 -14.22 -8.01
C ASN A 247 -12.56 -14.49 -6.58
N ASN A 248 -12.06 -15.53 -5.92
CA ASN A 248 -12.45 -15.91 -4.56
C ASN A 248 -11.30 -15.86 -3.56
N ASN A 249 -10.21 -15.15 -3.88
CA ASN A 249 -8.99 -15.15 -3.05
C ASN A 249 -9.07 -14.14 -1.88
N GLY A 250 -10.04 -13.22 -1.90
CA GLY A 250 -10.12 -12.11 -0.96
C GLY A 250 -9.13 -11.00 -1.27
N MET A 251 -9.29 -9.84 -0.62
CA MET A 251 -8.36 -8.71 -0.80
C MET A 251 -7.11 -8.82 0.08
N LEU A 252 -7.11 -9.66 1.12
CA LEU A 252 -5.95 -9.99 1.98
C LEU A 252 -5.98 -11.44 2.43
#